data_4bdb4a867c4cc1295c118c0922dabbc4
#
_entry.id   4bdb4a867c4cc1295c118c0922dabbc4
#
_cell.length_a   1.000
_cell.length_b   1.000
_cell.length_c   1.000
_cell.angle_alpha   90.00
_cell.angle_beta   90.00
_cell.angle_gamma   90.00
#
_symmetry.space_group_name_H-M   'P 1'
#
loop_
_entity.id
_entity.type
_entity.pdbx_description
1 polymer ?
#
loop_
_entity_poly.entity_id
_entity_poly.type
_entity_poly.pdbx_seq_one_letter_code
_entity_poly.pdbx_strand_id
1 'polypeptide(L)'
;IFRSAASLGADAILVGAGCSDLWDRRVIRVSLGQALRVPSIRIAGGPNDWHHGLAGLQEGGFHVVALSPGHGSVELRQSLVHDDGTGREKVAFLLGAEGPGLSSHAMAAADSRAVIPMAAGADSLNVATTAACCLYERWRARD
;
A
#
# COMPACT_ATOMS: atom_id res chain seq x y z
N ILE A 1 8.26 -0.34 6.61
CA ILE A 1 6.95 -0.92 6.28
C ILE A 1 6.63 -2.09 7.23
N PHE A 2 7.40 -3.16 7.31
CA PHE A 2 7.10 -4.34 8.14
C PHE A 2 6.79 -4.04 9.61
N ARG A 3 7.53 -3.10 10.23
CA ARG A 3 7.25 -2.71 11.62
C ARG A 3 5.88 -2.06 11.77
N SER A 4 5.56 -1.14 10.88
CA SER A 4 4.25 -0.46 10.86
C SER A 4 3.12 -1.46 10.58
N ALA A 5 3.33 -2.38 9.63
CA ALA A 5 2.38 -3.42 9.29
C ALA A 5 2.07 -4.32 10.50
N ALA A 6 3.11 -4.79 11.18
CA ALA A 6 2.96 -5.61 12.37
C ALA A 6 2.26 -4.88 13.52
N SER A 7 2.56 -3.59 13.72
CA SER A 7 2.02 -2.79 14.83
C SER A 7 0.58 -2.32 14.60
N LEU A 8 0.18 -2.13 13.34
CA LEU A 8 -1.12 -1.58 12.94
C LEU A 8 -2.05 -2.63 12.32
N GLY A 9 -1.71 -3.91 12.48
CA GLY A 9 -2.60 -5.02 12.16
C GLY A 9 -2.85 -5.23 10.67
N ALA A 10 -1.82 -5.05 9.82
CA ALA A 10 -1.91 -5.50 8.45
C ALA A 10 -1.90 -7.03 8.39
N ASP A 11 -2.80 -7.60 7.60
CA ASP A 11 -2.94 -9.06 7.48
C ASP A 11 -1.78 -9.68 6.69
N ALA A 12 -1.26 -8.97 5.68
CA ALA A 12 -0.13 -9.41 4.86
C ALA A 12 0.56 -8.24 4.16
N ILE A 13 1.77 -8.51 3.65
CA ILE A 13 2.50 -7.61 2.75
C ILE A 13 2.71 -8.32 1.42
N LEU A 14 2.28 -7.67 0.35
CA LEU A 14 2.52 -8.10 -1.02
C LEU A 14 3.71 -7.34 -1.59
N VAL A 15 4.65 -8.08 -2.15
CA VAL A 15 5.92 -7.54 -2.63
C VAL A 15 5.95 -7.61 -4.17
N GLY A 16 5.90 -6.46 -4.81
CA GLY A 16 5.97 -6.34 -6.26
C GLY A 16 7.38 -6.51 -6.82
N ALA A 17 7.49 -6.47 -8.14
CA ALA A 17 8.78 -6.51 -8.81
C ALA A 17 9.66 -5.33 -8.40
N GLY A 18 10.98 -5.56 -8.36
CA GLY A 18 11.95 -4.54 -7.97
C GLY A 18 12.13 -4.32 -6.46
N CYS A 19 11.28 -4.92 -5.63
CA CYS A 19 11.49 -4.90 -4.18
C CYS A 19 12.64 -5.83 -3.77
N SER A 20 13.34 -5.45 -2.69
CA SER A 20 14.40 -6.26 -2.10
C SER A 20 13.91 -7.66 -1.71
N ASP A 21 14.84 -8.60 -1.61
CA ASP A 21 14.53 -9.92 -1.07
C ASP A 21 14.09 -9.79 0.40
N LEU A 22 12.98 -10.44 0.72
CA LEU A 22 12.41 -10.44 2.07
C LEU A 22 13.34 -11.09 3.11
N TRP A 23 14.17 -12.03 2.66
CA TRP A 23 15.12 -12.77 3.50
C TRP A 23 16.50 -12.12 3.60
N ASP A 24 16.70 -10.97 2.94
CA ASP A 24 17.92 -10.20 3.06
C ASP A 24 18.17 -9.79 4.52
N ARG A 25 19.40 -9.98 5.01
CA ARG A 25 19.80 -9.63 6.39
C ARG A 25 19.51 -8.17 6.74
N ARG A 26 19.61 -7.26 5.76
CA ARG A 26 19.28 -5.85 5.95
C ARG A 26 17.78 -5.67 6.20
N VAL A 27 16.92 -6.34 5.42
CA VAL A 27 15.46 -6.29 5.59
C VAL A 27 15.06 -6.83 6.97
N ILE A 28 15.61 -7.99 7.37
CA ILE A 28 15.34 -8.58 8.68
C ILE A 28 15.78 -7.65 9.81
N ARG A 29 16.98 -7.07 9.71
CA ARG A 29 17.52 -6.17 10.74
C ARG A 29 16.72 -4.87 10.88
N VAL A 30 16.45 -4.16 9.78
CA VAL A 30 15.75 -2.86 9.85
C VAL A 30 14.26 -3.02 10.20
N SER A 31 13.69 -4.20 9.98
CA SER A 31 12.34 -4.54 10.40
C SER A 31 12.26 -5.03 11.85
N LEU A 32 13.40 -5.17 12.55
CA LEU A 32 13.49 -5.80 13.88
C LEU A 32 12.89 -7.22 13.89
N GLY A 33 13.11 -7.98 12.82
CA GLY A 33 12.59 -9.33 12.67
C GLY A 33 11.12 -9.43 12.26
N GLN A 34 10.41 -8.31 12.10
CA GLN A 34 8.99 -8.35 11.71
C GLN A 34 8.77 -8.90 10.30
N ALA A 35 9.77 -8.80 9.42
CA ALA A 35 9.74 -9.46 8.11
C ALA A 35 9.58 -10.98 8.17
N LEU A 36 9.95 -11.61 9.30
CA LEU A 36 9.79 -13.05 9.53
C LEU A 36 8.42 -13.41 10.13
N ARG A 37 7.64 -12.43 10.59
CA ARG A 37 6.39 -12.64 11.32
C ARG A 37 5.15 -12.23 10.53
N VAL A 38 5.25 -11.12 9.78
CA VAL A 38 4.15 -10.65 8.95
C VAL A 38 4.07 -11.53 7.70
N PRO A 39 2.92 -12.16 7.42
CA PRO A 39 2.74 -12.92 6.19
C PRO A 39 3.13 -12.07 4.98
N SER A 40 3.92 -12.62 4.10
CA SER A 40 4.36 -11.87 2.93
C SER A 40 4.48 -12.78 1.71
N ILE A 41 4.03 -12.27 0.56
CA ILE A 41 4.02 -13.00 -0.70
C ILE A 41 4.58 -12.08 -1.78
N ARG A 42 5.44 -12.62 -2.63
CA ARG A 42 5.88 -11.92 -3.84
C ARG A 42 4.84 -12.11 -4.94
N ILE A 43 4.35 -11.00 -5.47
CA ILE A 43 3.49 -11.03 -6.65
C ILE A 43 4.32 -11.48 -7.85
N ALA A 44 3.82 -12.44 -8.61
CA ALA A 44 4.47 -12.94 -9.82
C ALA A 44 4.53 -11.83 -10.90
N GLY A 45 5.52 -11.93 -11.77
CA GLY A 45 5.73 -11.01 -12.89
C GLY A 45 6.97 -10.14 -12.73
N GLY A 46 7.37 -9.54 -13.84
CA GLY A 46 8.48 -8.59 -13.94
C GLY A 46 8.03 -7.14 -13.71
N PRO A 47 8.95 -6.16 -13.94
CA PRO A 47 8.64 -4.75 -13.73
C PRO A 47 7.45 -4.20 -14.53
N ASN A 48 7.14 -4.83 -15.66
CA ASN A 48 6.11 -4.33 -16.59
C ASN A 48 4.77 -5.04 -16.46
N ASP A 49 4.68 -6.17 -15.75
CA ASP A 49 3.49 -7.04 -15.75
C ASP A 49 3.04 -7.51 -14.35
N TRP A 50 3.83 -7.30 -13.30
CA TRP A 50 3.48 -7.69 -11.92
C TRP A 50 2.11 -7.14 -11.47
N HIS A 51 1.74 -5.97 -11.98
CA HIS A 51 0.48 -5.30 -11.63
C HIS A 51 -0.76 -6.10 -12.06
N HIS A 52 -0.64 -7.03 -13.00
CA HIS A 52 -1.72 -7.96 -13.35
C HIS A 52 -2.15 -8.84 -12.17
N GLY A 53 -1.24 -9.10 -11.22
CA GLY A 53 -1.56 -9.81 -9.99
C GLY A 53 -2.52 -9.07 -9.05
N LEU A 54 -2.73 -7.77 -9.26
CA LEU A 54 -3.71 -6.99 -8.48
C LEU A 54 -5.16 -7.42 -8.76
N ALA A 55 -5.44 -7.94 -9.96
CA ALA A 55 -6.75 -8.46 -10.31
C ALA A 55 -7.20 -9.57 -9.35
N GLY A 56 -6.29 -10.44 -8.93
CA GLY A 56 -6.60 -11.50 -7.96
C GLY A 56 -7.01 -10.96 -6.57
N LEU A 57 -6.49 -9.81 -6.17
CA LEU A 57 -6.94 -9.12 -4.94
C LEU A 57 -8.36 -8.59 -5.12
N GLN A 58 -8.63 -7.95 -6.25
CA GLN A 58 -9.94 -7.38 -6.59
C GLN A 58 -11.02 -8.48 -6.69
N GLU A 59 -10.70 -9.60 -7.32
CA GLU A 59 -11.55 -10.80 -7.34
C GLU A 59 -11.82 -11.36 -5.92
N GLY A 60 -10.82 -11.24 -5.02
CA GLY A 60 -10.95 -11.56 -3.60
C GLY A 60 -11.73 -10.54 -2.78
N GLY A 61 -12.25 -9.49 -3.42
CA GLY A 61 -13.05 -8.42 -2.81
C GLY A 61 -12.22 -7.32 -2.13
N PHE A 62 -10.92 -7.24 -2.39
CA PHE A 62 -10.10 -6.14 -1.92
C PHE A 62 -10.28 -4.90 -2.81
N HIS A 63 -10.45 -3.75 -2.19
CA HIS A 63 -10.35 -2.46 -2.85
C HIS A 63 -8.88 -2.02 -2.87
N VAL A 64 -8.28 -1.94 -4.05
CA VAL A 64 -6.88 -1.56 -4.24
C VAL A 64 -6.77 -0.04 -4.35
N VAL A 65 -6.07 0.58 -3.41
CA VAL A 65 -5.87 2.02 -3.31
C VAL A 65 -4.43 2.38 -3.65
N ALA A 66 -4.20 3.05 -4.76
CA ALA A 66 -2.87 3.53 -5.15
C ALA A 66 -2.57 4.87 -4.45
N LEU A 67 -1.52 4.90 -3.63
CA LEU A 67 -1.05 6.13 -2.97
C LEU A 67 -0.19 6.93 -3.96
N SER A 68 -0.79 7.95 -4.55
CA SER A 68 -0.12 8.83 -5.50
C SER A 68 -0.80 10.20 -5.51
N PRO A 69 -0.06 11.29 -5.27
CA PRO A 69 -0.61 12.62 -5.47
C PRO A 69 -0.91 12.86 -6.96
N GLY A 70 -1.88 13.71 -7.25
CA GLY A 70 -2.16 14.13 -8.62
C GLY A 70 -3.65 14.20 -8.94
N HIS A 71 -3.94 14.50 -10.19
CA HIS A 71 -5.31 14.68 -10.67
C HIS A 71 -6.11 13.37 -10.52
N GLY A 72 -7.31 13.48 -9.95
CA GLY A 72 -8.20 12.32 -9.72
C GLY A 72 -7.91 11.54 -8.44
N SER A 73 -6.96 11.98 -7.61
CA SER A 73 -6.76 11.40 -6.29
C SER A 73 -7.75 11.99 -5.29
N VAL A 74 -8.35 11.13 -4.48
CA VAL A 74 -9.21 11.52 -3.35
C VAL A 74 -8.39 11.57 -2.06
N GLU A 75 -8.91 12.19 -1.01
CA GLU A 75 -8.29 12.08 0.29
C GLU A 75 -8.29 10.61 0.77
N LEU A 76 -7.22 10.18 1.43
CA LEU A 76 -7.04 8.80 1.91
C LEU A 76 -8.29 8.26 2.63
N ARG A 77 -8.89 9.07 3.49
CA ARG A 77 -10.09 8.70 4.25
C ARG A 77 -11.29 8.36 3.37
N GLN A 78 -11.45 9.10 2.28
CA GLN A 78 -12.53 8.88 1.32
C GLN A 78 -12.37 7.55 0.56
N SER A 79 -11.12 7.11 0.33
CA SER A 79 -10.86 5.83 -0.32
C SER A 79 -11.18 4.60 0.56
N LEU A 80 -11.36 4.80 1.86
CA LEU A 80 -11.65 3.74 2.84
C LEU A 80 -13.13 3.46 3.05
N VAL A 81 -14.00 4.23 2.42
CA VAL A 81 -15.45 4.08 2.52
C VAL A 81 -16.08 3.80 1.16
N HIS A 82 -17.26 3.20 1.18
CA HIS A 82 -18.14 3.08 0.01
C HIS A 82 -18.89 4.39 -0.23
N ASP A 83 -19.56 4.50 -1.36
CA ASP A 83 -20.34 5.70 -1.72
C ASP A 83 -21.49 5.98 -0.73
N ASP A 84 -21.96 4.95 -0.04
CA ASP A 84 -22.97 5.05 1.02
C ASP A 84 -22.40 5.45 2.39
N GLY A 85 -21.07 5.66 2.48
CA GLY A 85 -20.36 6.03 3.69
C GLY A 85 -19.96 4.86 4.59
N THR A 86 -20.33 3.62 4.25
CA THR A 86 -19.90 2.44 5.02
C THR A 86 -18.42 2.14 4.80
N GLY A 87 -17.74 1.69 5.85
CA GLY A 87 -16.31 1.35 5.78
C GLY A 87 -16.05 0.11 4.92
N ARG A 88 -15.01 0.16 4.09
CA ARG A 88 -14.57 -1.01 3.31
C ARG A 88 -13.88 -2.03 4.21
N GLU A 89 -14.31 -3.27 4.17
CA GLU A 89 -13.74 -4.34 4.99
C GLU A 89 -12.36 -4.80 4.50
N LYS A 90 -12.17 -4.89 3.19
CA LYS A 90 -10.94 -5.36 2.56
C LYS A 90 -10.30 -4.24 1.74
N VAL A 91 -9.13 -3.78 2.18
CA VAL A 91 -8.38 -2.71 1.50
C VAL A 91 -6.93 -3.16 1.32
N ALA A 92 -6.39 -2.95 0.13
CA ALA A 92 -4.97 -3.12 -0.17
C ALA A 92 -4.37 -1.78 -0.60
N PHE A 93 -3.36 -1.31 0.13
CA PHE A 93 -2.63 -0.09 -0.22
C PHE A 93 -1.48 -0.39 -1.16
N LEU A 94 -1.46 0.24 -2.31
CA LEU A 94 -0.40 0.16 -3.29
C LEU A 94 0.55 1.34 -3.13
N LEU A 95 1.79 1.05 -2.76
CA LEU A 95 2.83 2.03 -2.48
C LEU A 95 3.96 1.93 -3.51
N GLY A 96 4.39 3.06 -4.02
CA GLY A 96 5.47 3.15 -4.98
C GLY A 96 6.86 3.07 -4.34
N ALA A 97 7.86 2.79 -5.16
CA ALA A 97 9.25 2.89 -4.77
C ALA A 97 9.65 4.35 -4.52
N GLU A 98 10.66 4.57 -3.69
CA GLU A 98 11.27 5.88 -3.50
C GLU A 98 11.86 6.37 -4.83
N GLY A 99 11.60 7.62 -5.17
CA GLY A 99 12.00 8.25 -6.41
C GLY A 99 10.93 8.13 -7.51
N PRO A 100 10.88 7.03 -8.28
CA PRO A 100 9.96 6.94 -9.43
C PRO A 100 8.48 6.78 -9.03
N GLY A 101 8.18 6.38 -7.80
CA GLY A 101 6.81 6.14 -7.36
C GLY A 101 6.16 4.90 -7.99
N LEU A 102 4.86 4.98 -8.22
CA LEU A 102 4.08 3.95 -8.90
C LEU A 102 4.12 4.15 -10.42
N SER A 103 4.25 3.06 -11.16
CA SER A 103 4.12 3.11 -12.63
C SER A 103 2.69 3.47 -13.04
N SER A 104 2.54 4.04 -14.24
CA SER A 104 1.22 4.36 -14.80
C SER A 104 0.31 3.13 -14.91
N HIS A 105 0.90 1.97 -15.25
CA HIS A 105 0.17 0.70 -15.34
C HIS A 105 -0.34 0.24 -13.97
N ALA A 106 0.51 0.32 -12.93
CA ALA A 106 0.11 -0.03 -11.57
C ALA A 106 -0.98 0.91 -11.04
N MET A 107 -0.88 2.21 -11.33
CA MET A 107 -1.92 3.19 -10.98
C MET A 107 -3.23 2.95 -11.72
N ALA A 108 -3.17 2.52 -12.98
CA ALA A 108 -4.36 2.21 -13.79
C ALA A 108 -5.04 0.89 -13.36
N ALA A 109 -4.28 -0.03 -12.78
CA ALA A 109 -4.79 -1.30 -12.25
C ALA A 109 -5.44 -1.17 -10.86
N ALA A 110 -5.28 -0.04 -10.17
CA ALA A 110 -5.91 0.21 -8.88
C ALA A 110 -7.36 0.67 -9.04
N ASP A 111 -8.21 0.37 -8.04
CA ASP A 111 -9.62 0.79 -8.03
C ASP A 111 -9.77 2.27 -7.76
N SER A 112 -8.88 2.85 -6.97
CA SER A 112 -8.87 4.28 -6.67
C SER A 112 -7.45 4.79 -6.44
N ARG A 113 -7.29 6.13 -6.56
CA ARG A 113 -6.06 6.82 -6.17
C ARG A 113 -6.35 7.67 -4.95
N ALA A 114 -5.42 7.64 -3.99
CA ALA A 114 -5.57 8.43 -2.78
C ALA A 114 -4.32 9.24 -2.48
N VAL A 115 -4.51 10.33 -1.77
CA VAL A 115 -3.46 11.20 -1.28
C VAL A 115 -3.61 11.40 0.23
N ILE A 116 -2.50 11.42 0.94
CA ILE A 116 -2.45 11.90 2.33
C ILE A 116 -2.33 13.42 2.25
N PRO A 117 -3.26 14.18 2.86
CA PRO A 117 -3.14 15.63 2.89
C PRO A 117 -1.84 16.05 3.57
N MET A 118 -1.12 16.96 2.93
CA MET A 118 0.16 17.47 3.41
C MET A 118 0.15 18.98 3.47
N ALA A 119 1.06 19.56 4.25
CA ALA A 119 1.26 20.99 4.29
C ALA A 119 1.70 21.54 2.92
N ALA A 120 1.35 22.79 2.63
CA ALA A 120 1.75 23.45 1.40
C ALA A 120 3.28 23.43 1.23
N GLY A 121 3.75 23.03 0.05
CA GLY A 121 5.18 22.91 -0.26
C GLY A 121 5.82 21.57 0.09
N ALA A 122 5.08 20.63 0.67
CA ALA A 122 5.55 19.26 0.85
C ALA A 122 5.25 18.43 -0.40
N ASP A 123 6.27 17.81 -0.99
CA ASP A 123 6.12 17.03 -2.24
C ASP A 123 5.75 15.56 -1.99
N SER A 124 6.29 14.96 -0.92
CA SER A 124 6.08 13.55 -0.62
C SER A 124 6.43 13.20 0.83
N LEU A 125 5.95 12.04 1.28
CA LEU A 125 6.38 11.37 2.51
C LEU A 125 7.27 10.17 2.17
N ASN A 126 8.15 9.82 3.09
CA ASN A 126 8.85 8.54 3.03
C ASN A 126 7.85 7.39 2.94
N VAL A 127 8.15 6.37 2.14
CA VAL A 127 7.22 5.25 1.86
C VAL A 127 6.82 4.48 3.12
N ALA A 128 7.70 4.32 4.10
CA ALA A 128 7.36 3.66 5.36
C ALA A 128 6.43 4.53 6.23
N THR A 129 6.59 5.84 6.17
CA THR A 129 5.70 6.80 6.82
C THR A 129 4.32 6.80 6.15
N THR A 130 4.29 6.82 4.82
CA THR A 130 3.05 6.68 4.04
C THR A 130 2.30 5.40 4.43
N ALA A 131 3.00 4.27 4.48
CA ALA A 131 2.41 3.00 4.91
C ALA A 131 1.83 3.08 6.33
N ALA A 132 2.54 3.71 7.26
CA ALA A 132 2.06 3.87 8.64
C ALA A 132 0.79 4.72 8.71
N CYS A 133 0.73 5.83 7.97
CA CYS A 133 -0.46 6.67 7.89
C CYS A 133 -1.67 5.92 7.32
N CYS A 134 -1.47 5.20 6.21
CA CYS A 134 -2.52 4.41 5.58
C CYS A 134 -3.08 3.34 6.53
N LEU A 135 -2.20 2.58 7.17
CA LEU A 135 -2.58 1.53 8.10
C LEU A 135 -3.25 2.09 9.37
N TYR A 136 -2.79 3.24 9.86
CA TYR A 136 -3.39 3.89 11.01
C TYR A 136 -4.81 4.40 10.70
N GLU A 137 -5.01 5.06 9.56
CA GLU A 137 -6.36 5.50 9.14
C GLU A 137 -7.29 4.29 8.92
N ARG A 138 -6.77 3.20 8.35
CA ARG A 138 -7.52 1.96 8.18
C ARG A 138 -7.89 1.32 9.52
N TRP A 139 -6.96 1.31 10.48
CA TRP A 139 -7.22 0.79 11.82
C TRP A 139 -8.32 1.60 12.52
N ARG A 140 -8.26 2.92 12.45
CA ARG A 140 -9.29 3.82 12.99
C ARG A 140 -10.66 3.68 12.33
N ALA A 141 -10.71 3.35 11.05
CA ALA A 141 -11.95 3.20 10.31
C ALA A 141 -12.68 1.87 10.58
N ARG A 142 -12.08 0.98 11.39
CA ARG A 142 -12.69 -0.29 11.81
C ARG A 142 -13.58 -0.14 13.06
N ASP A 143 -13.40 0.92 13.81
CA ASP A 143 -14.18 1.29 15.00
C ASP A 143 -15.34 2.22 14.61
#